data_63e5a97f570706fcea0f597a427801cf
#
_entry.id   63e5a97f570706fcea0f597a427801cf
#
_cell.length_a   1.000
_cell.length_b   1.000
_cell.length_c   1.000
_cell.angle_alpha   90.00
_cell.angle_beta   90.00
_cell.angle_gamma   90.00
#
_symmetry.space_group_name_H-M   'P 1'
#
loop_
_entity.id
_entity.type
_entity.pdbx_description
1 polymer ?
#
loop_
_entity_poly.entity_id
_entity_poly.type
_entity_poly.pdbx_seq_one_letter_code
_entity_poly.pdbx_strand_id
1 'polypeptide(L)'
;MDGLIIPDLPPEEAKNLRQAAGRFNIVTIFFCAPTSTDERIRANTKASRGFVYYVSLTGITGTQKALAPSVVKQINHIKHFTQKPVCAGFGISTPQQVRDIGSAADGVIVGSAIVKAIYQNRASRDLVGNVSRYVSSLVKALR
;
A
#
# COMPACT_ATOMS: atom_id res chain seq x y z
N MET A 1 1.57 2.09 18.00
CA MET A 1 2.10 2.12 16.60
C MET A 1 2.64 0.73 16.31
N ASP A 2 2.18 0.12 15.22
CA ASP A 2 2.49 -1.28 14.90
C ASP A 2 3.57 -1.42 13.82
N GLY A 3 3.74 -0.39 12.99
CA GLY A 3 4.73 -0.40 11.93
C GLY A 3 5.16 0.98 11.45
N LEU A 4 6.30 1.01 10.77
CA LEU A 4 6.90 2.20 10.15
C LEU A 4 7.08 1.98 8.65
N ILE A 5 6.71 3.00 7.89
CA ILE A 5 6.97 3.11 6.46
C ILE A 5 7.75 4.40 6.26
N ILE A 6 8.99 4.32 5.78
CA ILE A 6 9.83 5.49 5.52
C ILE A 6 10.23 5.46 4.05
N PRO A 7 9.64 6.35 3.21
CA PRO A 7 9.82 6.31 1.76
C PRO A 7 11.28 6.44 1.29
N ASP A 8 12.04 7.32 1.93
CA ASP A 8 13.37 7.71 1.48
C ASP A 8 14.50 6.95 2.20
N LEU A 9 14.17 5.88 2.95
CA LEU A 9 15.16 5.10 3.69
C LEU A 9 15.27 3.68 3.10
N PRO A 10 16.33 3.39 2.34
CA PRO A 10 16.55 2.06 1.79
C PRO A 10 17.02 1.08 2.88
N PRO A 11 16.83 -0.24 2.70
CA PRO A 11 17.15 -1.26 3.70
C PRO A 11 18.59 -1.24 4.20
N GLU A 12 19.55 -0.91 3.34
CA GLU A 12 20.97 -0.84 3.66
C GLU A 12 21.32 0.27 4.65
N GLU A 13 20.57 1.39 4.60
CA GLU A 13 20.73 2.52 5.54
C GLU A 13 19.85 2.38 6.79
N ALA A 14 18.87 1.48 6.74
CA ALA A 14 17.87 1.33 7.79
C ALA A 14 18.31 0.46 8.98
N LYS A 15 19.57 0.00 9.07
CA LYS A 15 20.02 -0.96 10.10
C LYS A 15 19.70 -0.50 11.51
N ASN A 16 20.08 0.71 11.86
CA ASN A 16 19.89 1.25 13.22
C ASN A 16 18.40 1.44 13.55
N LEU A 17 17.62 1.95 12.58
CA LEU A 17 16.19 2.09 12.72
C LEU A 17 15.51 0.75 12.96
N ARG A 18 15.86 -0.27 12.16
CA ARG A 18 15.28 -1.62 12.28
C ARG A 18 15.58 -2.25 13.61
N GLN A 19 16.80 -2.05 14.13
CA GLN A 19 17.18 -2.52 15.49
C GLN A 19 16.38 -1.80 16.56
N ALA A 20 16.26 -0.47 16.47
CA ALA A 20 15.48 0.31 17.42
C ALA A 20 14.00 -0.08 17.40
N ALA A 21 13.39 -0.14 16.21
CA ALA A 21 12.00 -0.54 16.02
C ALA A 21 11.73 -1.95 16.57
N GLY A 22 12.66 -2.89 16.33
CA GLY A 22 12.54 -4.27 16.81
C GLY A 22 12.47 -4.38 18.34
N ARG A 23 13.15 -3.51 19.08
CA ARG A 23 13.09 -3.47 20.57
C ARG A 23 11.70 -3.12 21.10
N PHE A 24 10.91 -2.40 20.30
CA PHE A 24 9.55 -1.97 20.63
C PHE A 24 8.49 -2.78 19.89
N ASN A 25 8.87 -3.90 19.26
CA ASN A 25 8.00 -4.73 18.43
C ASN A 25 7.30 -3.97 17.29
N ILE A 26 7.95 -2.93 16.77
CA ILE A 26 7.49 -2.13 15.63
C ILE A 26 8.06 -2.74 14.36
N VAL A 27 7.21 -3.09 13.39
CA VAL A 27 7.66 -3.63 12.10
C VAL A 27 8.13 -2.50 11.17
N THR A 28 9.08 -2.81 10.30
CA THR A 28 9.54 -1.90 9.24
C THR A 28 9.14 -2.45 7.88
N ILE A 29 8.47 -1.63 7.08
CA ILE A 29 7.93 -2.00 5.76
C ILE A 29 8.71 -1.22 4.70
N PHE A 30 9.22 -1.93 3.68
CA PHE A 30 9.95 -1.34 2.57
C PHE A 30 9.14 -1.41 1.28
N PHE A 31 9.47 -0.50 0.35
CA PHE A 31 8.76 -0.33 -0.90
C PHE A 31 9.35 -1.17 -2.02
N CYS A 32 8.48 -1.64 -2.91
CA CYS A 32 8.82 -2.01 -4.26
C CYS A 32 8.08 -1.10 -5.24
N ALA A 33 8.76 -0.66 -6.28
CA ALA A 33 8.23 0.19 -7.34
C ALA A 33 8.31 -0.53 -8.70
N PRO A 34 7.61 -0.06 -9.74
CA PRO A 34 7.73 -0.62 -11.10
C PRO A 34 9.17 -0.64 -11.63
N THR A 35 10.00 0.30 -11.18
CA THR A 35 11.41 0.44 -11.55
C THR A 35 12.37 -0.38 -10.69
N SER A 36 11.88 -1.11 -9.68
CA SER A 36 12.72 -1.93 -8.81
C SER A 36 13.31 -3.11 -9.57
N THR A 37 14.63 -3.24 -9.55
CA THR A 37 15.33 -4.43 -10.08
C THR A 37 15.08 -5.64 -9.18
N ASP A 38 15.34 -6.84 -9.67
CA ASP A 38 15.19 -8.08 -8.90
C ASP A 38 16.03 -8.07 -7.61
N GLU A 39 17.24 -7.52 -7.67
CA GLU A 39 18.10 -7.36 -6.51
C GLU A 39 17.46 -6.43 -5.46
N ARG A 40 16.88 -5.32 -5.91
CA ARG A 40 16.18 -4.38 -5.03
C ARG A 40 14.92 -5.02 -4.44
N ILE A 41 14.15 -5.76 -5.22
CA ILE A 41 12.99 -6.51 -4.75
C ILE A 41 13.41 -7.51 -3.66
N ARG A 42 14.47 -8.30 -3.88
CA ARG A 42 15.01 -9.24 -2.88
C ARG A 42 15.43 -8.54 -1.59
N ALA A 43 16.16 -7.43 -1.70
CA ALA A 43 16.61 -6.67 -0.54
C ALA A 43 15.43 -6.13 0.26
N ASN A 44 14.45 -5.49 -0.41
CA ASN A 44 13.30 -4.87 0.22
C ASN A 44 12.34 -5.91 0.83
N THR A 45 12.09 -7.02 0.13
CA THR A 45 11.23 -8.10 0.64
C THR A 45 11.87 -8.82 1.83
N LYS A 46 13.19 -9.06 1.81
CA LYS A 46 13.94 -9.64 2.92
C LYS A 46 13.93 -8.72 4.15
N ALA A 47 14.10 -7.43 3.95
CA ALA A 47 14.16 -6.44 5.01
C ALA A 47 12.80 -6.09 5.62
N SER A 48 11.72 -6.16 4.83
CA SER A 48 10.36 -5.90 5.31
C SER A 48 9.92 -6.89 6.37
N ARG A 49 9.15 -6.41 7.35
CA ARG A 49 8.43 -7.21 8.33
C ARG A 49 6.94 -6.88 8.24
N GLY A 50 6.08 -7.90 8.39
CA GLY A 50 4.64 -7.76 8.22
C GLY A 50 4.22 -7.92 6.77
N PHE A 51 4.43 -6.92 5.94
CA PHE A 51 4.08 -6.97 4.50
C PHE A 51 5.11 -6.21 3.64
N VAL A 52 4.99 -6.33 2.33
CA VAL A 52 5.75 -5.58 1.33
C VAL A 52 4.83 -4.57 0.68
N TYR A 53 5.25 -3.32 0.56
CA TYR A 53 4.43 -2.28 -0.06
C TYR A 53 4.83 -2.06 -1.52
N TYR A 54 3.95 -2.44 -2.45
CA TYR A 54 4.10 -2.09 -3.86
C TYR A 54 3.46 -0.73 -4.14
N VAL A 55 4.29 0.25 -4.48
CA VAL A 55 3.86 1.60 -4.86
C VAL A 55 3.83 1.69 -6.38
N SER A 56 2.64 1.68 -6.98
CA SER A 56 2.48 1.91 -8.41
C SER A 56 2.64 3.40 -8.70
N LEU A 57 3.72 3.79 -9.40
CA LEU A 57 3.93 5.18 -9.83
C LEU A 57 2.98 5.61 -10.96
N THR A 58 2.40 4.68 -11.66
CA THR A 58 1.32 4.95 -12.61
C THR A 58 0.03 5.09 -11.80
N GLY A 59 -0.22 6.30 -11.33
CA GLY A 59 -1.47 6.63 -10.66
C GLY A 59 -2.64 6.19 -11.55
N ILE A 60 -3.63 5.55 -10.95
CA ILE A 60 -4.93 5.32 -11.59
C ILE A 60 -5.63 6.70 -11.60
N THR A 61 -4.98 7.67 -12.28
CA THR A 61 -5.50 9.02 -12.39
C THR A 61 -6.42 9.07 -13.60
N GLY A 62 -7.68 9.09 -13.33
CA GLY A 62 -8.68 9.83 -14.11
C GLY A 62 -9.36 9.12 -15.26
N THR A 63 -8.81 8.19 -16.01
CA THR A 63 -9.47 7.68 -17.23
C THR A 63 -9.30 6.18 -17.52
N GLN A 64 -8.44 5.47 -16.85
CA GLN A 64 -8.31 4.02 -17.03
C GLN A 64 -9.32 3.29 -16.14
N LYS A 65 -10.32 2.69 -16.78
CA LYS A 65 -11.41 1.93 -16.13
C LYS A 65 -10.99 0.55 -15.58
N ALA A 66 -9.76 0.12 -15.81
CA ALA A 66 -9.26 -1.18 -15.36
C ALA A 66 -7.82 -1.09 -14.85
N LEU A 67 -7.45 -2.02 -13.97
CA LEU A 67 -6.08 -2.21 -13.51
C LEU A 67 -5.17 -2.51 -14.70
N ALA A 68 -4.09 -1.75 -14.87
CA ALA A 68 -3.16 -2.00 -15.95
C ALA A 68 -2.54 -3.41 -15.81
N PRO A 69 -2.51 -4.23 -16.88
CA PRO A 69 -1.93 -5.58 -16.82
C PRO A 69 -0.49 -5.60 -16.29
N SER A 70 0.25 -4.52 -16.50
CA SER A 70 1.61 -4.33 -15.97
C SER A 70 1.67 -4.30 -14.44
N VAL A 71 0.64 -3.76 -13.77
CA VAL A 71 0.56 -3.72 -12.31
C VAL A 71 0.36 -5.13 -11.75
N VAL A 72 -0.56 -5.89 -12.33
CA VAL A 72 -0.81 -7.30 -11.96
C VAL A 72 0.46 -8.13 -12.15
N LYS A 73 1.12 -7.98 -13.30
CA LYS A 73 2.38 -8.68 -13.60
C LYS A 73 3.45 -8.35 -12.57
N GLN A 74 3.58 -7.08 -12.18
CA GLN A 74 4.60 -6.66 -11.22
C GLN A 74 4.30 -7.16 -9.79
N ILE A 75 3.04 -7.13 -9.35
CA ILE A 75 2.64 -7.70 -8.07
C ILE A 75 2.98 -9.20 -8.02
N ASN A 76 2.60 -9.95 -9.05
CA ASN A 76 2.91 -11.37 -9.16
C ASN A 76 4.43 -11.61 -9.19
N HIS A 77 5.18 -10.77 -9.90
CA HIS A 77 6.63 -10.84 -9.92
C HIS A 77 7.23 -10.66 -8.51
N ILE A 78 6.78 -9.66 -7.75
CA ILE A 78 7.24 -9.46 -6.36
C ILE A 78 6.91 -10.67 -5.48
N LYS A 79 5.73 -11.29 -5.66
CA LYS A 79 5.32 -12.48 -4.91
C LYS A 79 6.24 -13.69 -5.11
N HIS A 80 6.99 -13.77 -6.20
CA HIS A 80 8.00 -14.81 -6.37
C HIS A 80 9.21 -14.66 -5.43
N PHE A 81 9.43 -13.47 -4.88
CA PHE A 81 10.56 -13.19 -3.98
C PHE A 81 10.19 -13.24 -2.50
N THR A 82 8.92 -13.44 -2.15
CA THR A 82 8.50 -13.40 -0.74
C THR A 82 7.22 -14.20 -0.50
N GLN A 83 7.12 -14.76 0.72
CA GLN A 83 5.88 -15.34 1.25
C GLN A 83 5.08 -14.33 2.08
N LYS A 84 5.61 -13.11 2.26
CA LYS A 84 4.89 -12.05 2.98
C LYS A 84 3.78 -11.48 2.11
N PRO A 85 2.69 -10.99 2.71
CA PRO A 85 1.65 -10.28 1.96
C PRO A 85 2.24 -9.12 1.15
N VAL A 86 1.80 -8.98 -0.09
CA VAL A 86 2.13 -7.84 -0.95
C VAL A 86 0.91 -6.93 -1.01
N CYS A 87 1.03 -5.77 -0.38
CA CYS A 87 -0.02 -4.76 -0.39
C CYS A 87 0.29 -3.70 -1.45
N ALA A 88 -0.70 -3.33 -2.24
CA ALA A 88 -0.53 -2.33 -3.29
C ALA A 88 -1.35 -1.08 -2.99
N GLY A 89 -0.79 0.09 -3.34
CA GLY A 89 -1.48 1.36 -3.18
C GLY A 89 -0.82 2.47 -3.97
N PHE A 90 -1.63 3.26 -4.64
CA PHE A 90 -1.35 4.59 -5.13
C PHE A 90 -2.58 5.14 -5.87
N GLY A 91 -3.11 6.27 -5.43
CA GLY A 91 -4.24 6.94 -6.09
C GLY A 91 -5.57 6.18 -6.05
N ILE A 92 -5.68 5.13 -5.23
CA ILE A 92 -6.91 4.35 -5.07
C ILE A 92 -7.95 5.17 -4.31
N SER A 93 -9.14 5.27 -4.87
CA SER A 93 -10.20 6.11 -4.32
C SER A 93 -11.62 5.54 -4.48
N THR A 94 -11.79 4.47 -5.26
CA THR A 94 -13.10 3.89 -5.54
C THR A 94 -13.16 2.40 -5.20
N PRO A 95 -14.35 1.87 -4.85
CA PRO A 95 -14.55 0.44 -4.63
C PRO A 95 -14.13 -0.43 -5.83
N GLN A 96 -14.32 0.07 -7.06
CA GLN A 96 -13.92 -0.66 -8.27
C GLN A 96 -12.39 -0.82 -8.33
N GLN A 97 -11.64 0.26 -8.09
CA GLN A 97 -10.17 0.20 -8.04
C GLN A 97 -9.66 -0.74 -6.94
N VAL A 98 -10.36 -0.77 -5.79
CA VAL A 98 -10.04 -1.72 -4.71
C VAL A 98 -10.23 -3.16 -5.16
N ARG A 99 -11.35 -3.49 -5.84
CA ARG A 99 -11.58 -4.84 -6.40
C ARG A 99 -10.51 -5.23 -7.40
N ASP A 100 -10.20 -4.31 -8.33
CA ASP A 100 -9.26 -4.57 -9.41
C ASP A 100 -7.86 -4.89 -8.84
N ILE A 101 -7.37 -4.11 -7.88
CA ILE A 101 -6.08 -4.34 -7.23
C ILE A 101 -6.12 -5.55 -6.30
N GLY A 102 -7.20 -5.72 -5.54
CA GLY A 102 -7.38 -6.84 -4.62
C GLY A 102 -7.43 -8.20 -5.32
N SER A 103 -7.66 -8.24 -6.65
CA SER A 103 -7.57 -9.49 -7.42
C SER A 103 -6.13 -10.02 -7.56
N ALA A 104 -5.12 -9.17 -7.40
CA ALA A 104 -3.71 -9.53 -7.55
C ALA A 104 -2.92 -9.36 -6.23
N ALA A 105 -3.20 -8.29 -5.47
CA ALA A 105 -2.53 -7.98 -4.21
C ALA A 105 -3.23 -8.64 -3.02
N ASP A 106 -2.47 -8.89 -1.95
CA ASP A 106 -3.01 -9.45 -0.70
C ASP A 106 -3.66 -8.37 0.18
N GLY A 107 -3.44 -7.10 -0.13
CA GLY A 107 -4.05 -5.96 0.53
C GLY A 107 -3.98 -4.69 -0.30
N VAL A 108 -4.81 -3.72 0.06
CA VAL A 108 -4.91 -2.43 -0.63
C VAL A 108 -4.66 -1.31 0.37
N ILE A 109 -3.81 -0.34 -0.01
CA ILE A 109 -3.49 0.81 0.82
C ILE A 109 -4.14 2.05 0.23
N VAL A 110 -5.01 2.69 1.03
CA VAL A 110 -5.74 3.90 0.66
C VAL A 110 -5.38 5.02 1.63
N GLY A 111 -4.75 6.08 1.14
CA GLY A 111 -4.31 7.22 1.95
C GLY A 111 -5.04 8.51 1.57
N SER A 112 -4.57 9.18 0.53
CA SER A 112 -5.02 10.53 0.12
C SER A 112 -6.53 10.65 -0.11
N ALA A 113 -7.19 9.58 -0.58
CA ALA A 113 -8.63 9.57 -0.77
C ALA A 113 -9.40 9.66 0.55
N ILE A 114 -8.91 9.00 1.62
CA ILE A 114 -9.50 9.11 2.96
C ILE A 114 -9.27 10.52 3.52
N VAL A 115 -8.06 11.06 3.39
CA VAL A 115 -7.75 12.45 3.80
C VAL A 115 -8.66 13.44 3.08
N LYS A 116 -8.87 13.25 1.77
CA LYS A 116 -9.79 14.07 0.97
C LYS A 116 -11.24 13.96 1.48
N ALA A 117 -11.70 12.75 1.80
CA ALA A 117 -13.03 12.54 2.35
C ALA A 117 -13.20 13.24 3.70
N ILE A 118 -12.20 13.18 4.59
CA ILE A 118 -12.19 13.93 5.86
C ILE A 118 -12.29 15.43 5.59
N TYR A 119 -11.46 15.96 4.69
CA TYR A 119 -11.46 17.38 4.36
C TYR A 119 -12.79 17.86 3.78
N GLN A 120 -13.39 17.09 2.88
CA GLN A 120 -14.68 17.41 2.28
C GLN A 120 -15.84 17.41 3.30
N ASN A 121 -15.73 16.60 4.34
CA ASN A 121 -16.77 16.50 5.39
C ASN A 121 -16.42 17.33 6.65
N ARG A 122 -15.35 18.14 6.65
CA ARG A 122 -14.86 18.83 7.85
C ARG A 122 -15.88 19.74 8.55
N ALA A 123 -16.86 20.27 7.80
CA ALA A 123 -17.94 21.11 8.35
C ALA A 123 -19.22 20.28 8.67
N SER A 124 -19.25 19.00 8.41
CA SER A 124 -20.40 18.13 8.67
C SER A 124 -20.48 17.78 10.14
N ARG A 125 -21.70 17.82 10.71
CA ARG A 125 -21.97 17.34 12.06
C ARG A 125 -21.74 15.82 12.19
N ASP A 126 -21.83 15.06 11.09
CA ASP A 126 -21.59 13.61 11.01
C ASP A 126 -20.34 13.29 10.20
N LEU A 127 -19.23 13.99 10.45
CA LEU A 127 -17.95 13.75 9.77
C LEU A 127 -17.52 12.29 9.88
N VAL A 128 -17.53 11.76 11.09
CA VAL A 128 -17.08 10.39 11.37
C VAL A 128 -17.95 9.37 10.63
N GLY A 129 -19.29 9.52 10.68
CA GLY A 129 -20.19 8.63 9.98
C GLY A 129 -20.04 8.68 8.46
N ASN A 130 -19.85 9.88 7.88
CA ASN A 130 -19.61 10.03 6.44
C ASN A 130 -18.32 9.34 5.99
N VAL A 131 -17.22 9.55 6.72
CA VAL A 131 -15.92 8.92 6.41
C VAL A 131 -15.99 7.41 6.65
N SER A 132 -16.66 6.94 7.71
CA SER A 132 -16.85 5.52 7.98
C SER A 132 -17.64 4.83 6.86
N ARG A 133 -18.71 5.44 6.33
CA ARG A 133 -19.47 4.89 5.20
C ARG A 133 -18.59 4.76 3.95
N TYR A 134 -17.79 5.78 3.66
CA TYR A 134 -16.85 5.73 2.55
C TYR A 134 -15.82 4.59 2.73
N VAL A 135 -15.13 4.52 3.88
CA VAL A 135 -14.17 3.45 4.16
C VAL A 135 -14.83 2.07 4.10
N SER A 136 -16.03 1.93 4.67
CA SER A 136 -16.80 0.68 4.61
C SER A 136 -17.10 0.23 3.18
N SER A 137 -17.36 1.18 2.26
CA SER A 137 -17.56 0.86 0.83
C SER A 137 -16.31 0.30 0.17
N LEU A 138 -15.13 0.79 0.56
CA LEU A 138 -13.85 0.28 0.07
C LEU A 138 -13.55 -1.11 0.64
N VAL A 139 -13.77 -1.32 1.95
CA VAL A 139 -13.55 -2.62 2.61
C VAL A 139 -14.46 -3.71 2.04
N LYS A 140 -15.73 -3.40 1.79
CA LYS A 140 -16.69 -4.35 1.17
C LYS A 140 -16.26 -4.77 -0.24
N ALA A 141 -15.46 -3.98 -0.92
CA ALA A 141 -14.98 -4.27 -2.26
C ALA A 141 -13.80 -5.26 -2.29
N LEU A 142 -13.16 -5.55 -1.17
CA LEU A 142 -12.10 -6.57 -1.03
C LEU A 142 -12.67 -7.99 -0.80
N ARG A 143 -13.96 -8.09 -0.53
CA ARG A 143 -14.69 -9.35 -0.32
C ARG A 143 -15.43 -9.74 -1.59
#